data_dabdb8be0f1c4d1ddcb1137b60956dc0
#
_entry.id   dabdb8be0f1c4d1ddcb1137b60956dc0
#
_cell.length_a   1.000
_cell.length_b   1.000
_cell.length_c   1.000
_cell.angle_alpha   90.00
_cell.angle_beta   90.00
_cell.angle_gamma   90.00
#
_symmetry.space_group_name_H-M   'P 1'
#
loop_
_entity.id
_entity.type
_entity.pdbx_description
1 polymer ?
#
loop_
_entity_poly.entity_id
_entity_poly.type
_entity_poly.pdbx_seq_one_letter_code
_entity_poly.pdbx_strand_id
1 'polypeptide(L)'
;SRPMSWLSYIASPFVWILTKSTAGVCRFLGLSSQKEGITEDEIKAIVREGTEGGCVQEVEQDIVERVFNLGDRNISSIMTHRSDLICLDVQDDNTTLKSKITSDLHAVYPLCEDSLDNIIGIVSLKDLFGKIDDKNFDIRAVASTPYFLPENMSVYTAMERLRNENQRYGLVTDEFGSIEGIVTISDILGALVGSVSSGPSADIIIREDGSCLIDLSLIHISEPTRL
;
A
#
# COMPACT_ATOMS: atom_id res chain seq x y z
N SER A 1 41.63 34.18 15.73
CA SER A 1 42.73 35.02 15.17
C SER A 1 42.22 36.45 15.05
N ARG A 2 42.89 37.36 15.71
CA ARG A 2 42.53 38.79 15.85
C ARG A 2 42.30 39.56 14.51
N PRO A 3 42.88 39.22 13.36
CA PRO A 3 42.61 39.96 12.11
C PRO A 3 41.22 39.67 11.53
N MET A 4 40.65 38.48 11.77
CA MET A 4 39.32 38.07 11.26
C MET A 4 38.19 38.86 11.93
N SER A 5 38.32 39.13 13.23
CA SER A 5 37.32 39.91 13.98
C SER A 5 37.31 41.39 13.58
N TRP A 6 38.43 41.94 13.19
CA TRP A 6 38.56 43.34 12.71
C TRP A 6 37.90 43.53 11.32
N LEU A 7 38.13 42.57 10.42
CA LEU A 7 37.50 42.55 9.10
C LEU A 7 35.95 42.41 9.23
N SER A 8 35.50 41.56 10.12
CA SER A 8 34.06 41.38 10.43
C SER A 8 33.43 42.66 10.97
N TYR A 9 34.14 43.41 11.80
CA TYR A 9 33.64 44.68 12.37
C TYR A 9 33.49 45.78 11.32
N ILE A 10 34.40 45.87 10.36
CA ILE A 10 34.35 46.84 9.24
C ILE A 10 33.27 46.45 8.23
N ALA A 11 33.06 45.14 7.98
CA ALA A 11 32.03 44.63 7.07
C ALA A 11 30.60 44.67 7.64
N SER A 12 30.47 44.69 8.97
CA SER A 12 29.18 44.63 9.66
C SER A 12 28.14 45.70 9.20
N PRO A 13 28.51 47.01 9.05
CA PRO A 13 27.55 48.00 8.62
C PRO A 13 27.08 47.79 7.17
N PHE A 14 27.96 47.30 6.30
CA PHE A 14 27.60 46.99 4.91
C PHE A 14 26.62 45.80 4.83
N VAL A 15 26.89 44.76 5.59
CA VAL A 15 26.00 43.59 5.69
C VAL A 15 24.62 43.99 6.24
N TRP A 16 24.60 44.86 7.27
CA TRP A 16 23.35 45.36 7.84
C TRP A 16 22.51 46.17 6.83
N ILE A 17 23.17 47.08 6.05
CA ILE A 17 22.50 47.87 5.01
C ILE A 17 21.97 46.98 3.90
N LEU A 18 22.78 45.98 3.43
CA LEU A 18 22.32 45.00 2.43
C LEU A 18 21.13 44.21 2.93
N THR A 19 21.19 43.67 4.14
CA THR A 19 20.09 42.87 4.72
C THR A 19 18.81 43.69 4.85
N LYS A 20 18.92 44.96 5.31
CA LYS A 20 17.77 45.85 5.41
C LYS A 20 17.20 46.25 4.06
N SER A 21 18.06 46.53 3.07
CA SER A 21 17.59 46.84 1.71
C SER A 21 16.94 45.65 1.02
N THR A 22 17.51 44.46 1.15
CA THR A 22 16.92 43.21 0.61
C THR A 22 15.57 42.93 1.25
N ALA A 23 15.48 43.04 2.60
CA ALA A 23 14.21 42.86 3.31
C ALA A 23 13.16 43.91 2.90
N GLY A 24 13.57 45.14 2.61
CA GLY A 24 12.70 46.21 2.11
C GLY A 24 12.18 45.93 0.71
N VAL A 25 13.04 45.46 -0.19
CA VAL A 25 12.68 45.10 -1.56
C VAL A 25 11.76 43.85 -1.55
N CYS A 26 12.06 42.82 -0.78
CA CYS A 26 11.21 41.64 -0.64
C CYS A 26 9.81 41.98 -0.11
N ARG A 27 9.75 42.93 0.84
CA ARG A 27 8.45 43.39 1.40
C ARG A 27 7.68 44.22 0.40
N PHE A 28 8.36 45.06 -0.40
CA PHE A 28 7.72 45.90 -1.44
C PHE A 28 7.20 45.03 -2.62
N LEU A 29 7.92 43.98 -2.96
CA LEU A 29 7.54 43.01 -4.01
C LEU A 29 6.50 41.97 -3.52
N GLY A 30 6.06 42.04 -2.27
CA GLY A 30 5.12 41.07 -1.72
C GLY A 30 5.71 39.67 -1.51
N LEU A 31 7.01 39.52 -1.68
CA LEU A 31 7.79 38.31 -1.37
C LEU A 31 8.03 38.23 0.16
N SER A 32 6.95 38.41 0.94
CA SER A 32 7.03 38.01 2.35
C SER A 32 7.22 36.51 2.33
N SER A 33 8.25 36.03 3.00
CA SER A 33 8.50 34.63 3.27
C SER A 33 7.18 34.03 3.79
N GLN A 34 6.32 33.57 2.86
CA GLN A 34 5.38 32.55 3.20
C GLN A 34 6.26 31.46 3.79
N LYS A 35 5.97 31.07 5.01
CA LYS A 35 6.51 29.82 5.55
C LYS A 35 6.01 28.75 4.57
N GLU A 36 6.80 28.51 3.53
CA GLU A 36 6.62 27.34 2.70
C GLU A 36 6.68 26.19 3.67
N GLY A 37 5.51 25.59 3.93
CA GLY A 37 5.46 24.38 4.74
C GLY A 37 6.39 23.39 4.06
N ILE A 38 7.17 22.67 4.84
CA ILE A 38 8.04 21.60 4.32
C ILE A 38 7.17 20.73 3.41
N THR A 39 7.58 20.58 2.17
CA THR A 39 6.88 19.78 1.18
C THR A 39 7.22 18.29 1.35
N GLU A 40 6.38 17.42 0.83
CA GLU A 40 6.64 15.99 0.82
C GLU A 40 7.96 15.65 0.13
N ASP A 41 8.25 16.32 -1.00
CA ASP A 41 9.51 16.15 -1.73
C ASP A 41 10.73 16.55 -0.90
N GLU A 42 10.62 17.62 -0.09
CA GLU A 42 11.69 18.01 0.82
C GLU A 42 11.91 16.95 1.92
N ILE A 43 10.84 16.36 2.46
CA ILE A 43 10.95 15.27 3.43
C ILE A 43 11.63 14.06 2.80
N LYS A 44 11.22 13.65 1.59
CA LYS A 44 11.84 12.56 0.85
C LYS A 44 13.34 12.83 0.58
N ALA A 45 13.69 14.07 0.21
CA ALA A 45 15.08 14.46 0.00
C ALA A 45 15.92 14.35 1.27
N ILE A 46 15.39 14.79 2.42
CA ILE A 46 16.06 14.69 3.73
C ILE A 46 16.27 13.22 4.12
N VAL A 47 15.28 12.36 3.90
CA VAL A 47 15.40 10.92 4.19
C VAL A 47 16.49 10.29 3.33
N ARG A 48 16.53 10.63 2.02
CA ARG A 48 17.56 10.14 1.10
C ARG A 48 18.97 10.60 1.50
N GLU A 49 19.12 11.86 1.86
CA GLU A 49 20.39 12.38 2.39
C GLU A 49 20.81 11.63 3.67
N GLY A 50 19.84 11.31 4.53
CA GLY A 50 20.06 10.48 5.73
C GLY A 50 20.55 9.07 5.40
N THR A 51 20.05 8.48 4.31
CA THR A 51 20.46 7.14 3.84
C THR A 51 21.90 7.20 3.27
N GLU A 52 22.21 8.20 2.44
CA GLU A 52 23.57 8.43 1.93
C GLU A 52 24.58 8.69 3.07
N GLY A 53 24.14 9.37 4.11
CA GLY A 53 24.93 9.63 5.33
C GLY A 53 25.04 8.43 6.29
N GLY A 54 24.32 7.33 6.03
CA GLY A 54 24.33 6.09 6.83
C GLY A 54 23.56 6.16 8.15
N CYS A 55 22.76 7.20 8.39
CA CYS A 55 21.91 7.31 9.60
C CYS A 55 20.51 6.73 9.40
N VAL A 56 20.08 6.49 8.15
CA VAL A 56 18.83 5.81 7.76
C VAL A 56 19.22 4.60 6.92
N GLN A 57 18.53 3.48 7.09
CA GLN A 57 18.73 2.29 6.27
C GLN A 57 17.94 2.40 4.96
N GLU A 58 18.39 1.75 3.90
CA GLU A 58 17.66 1.72 2.61
C GLU A 58 16.22 1.20 2.77
N VAL A 59 16.03 0.17 3.59
CA VAL A 59 14.68 -0.38 3.89
C VAL A 59 13.78 0.65 4.58
N GLU A 60 14.34 1.49 5.46
CA GLU A 60 13.59 2.54 6.14
C GLU A 60 13.20 3.65 5.15
N GLN A 61 14.09 4.02 4.24
CA GLN A 61 13.78 4.96 3.16
C GLN A 61 12.65 4.43 2.27
N ASP A 62 12.74 3.19 1.83
CA ASP A 62 11.71 2.55 0.99
C ASP A 62 10.34 2.54 1.68
N ILE A 63 10.29 2.25 2.97
CA ILE A 63 9.03 2.28 3.74
C ILE A 63 8.48 3.71 3.78
N VAL A 64 9.30 4.72 4.03
CA VAL A 64 8.85 6.13 4.05
C VAL A 64 8.29 6.55 2.69
N GLU A 65 8.96 6.21 1.59
CA GLU A 65 8.49 6.49 0.23
C GLU A 65 7.14 5.80 -0.04
N ARG A 66 6.97 4.54 0.39
CA ARG A 66 5.70 3.80 0.27
C ARG A 66 4.58 4.41 1.11
N VAL A 67 4.88 4.88 2.32
CA VAL A 67 3.90 5.57 3.17
C VAL A 67 3.32 6.78 2.46
N PHE A 68 4.17 7.64 1.87
CA PHE A 68 3.70 8.80 1.12
C PHE A 68 2.89 8.39 -0.11
N ASN A 69 3.42 7.46 -0.91
CA ASN A 69 2.74 6.99 -2.12
C ASN A 69 1.37 6.34 -1.80
N LEU A 70 1.24 5.68 -0.66
CA LEU A 70 -0.02 5.03 -0.27
C LEU A 70 -1.08 6.04 0.17
N GLY A 71 -0.67 7.21 0.68
CA GLY A 71 -1.58 8.28 1.08
C GLY A 71 -2.48 8.77 -0.05
N ASP A 72 -1.96 8.77 -1.27
CA ASP A 72 -2.67 9.23 -2.47
C ASP A 72 -3.44 8.10 -3.19
N ARG A 73 -3.35 6.86 -2.70
CA ARG A 73 -3.97 5.70 -3.36
C ARG A 73 -5.34 5.38 -2.78
N ASN A 74 -6.23 4.91 -3.65
CA ASN A 74 -7.51 4.33 -3.29
C ASN A 74 -7.38 2.82 -3.09
N ILE A 75 -8.32 2.24 -2.34
CA ILE A 75 -8.33 0.80 -2.06
C ILE A 75 -8.44 -0.06 -3.31
N SER A 76 -9.05 0.46 -4.38
CA SER A 76 -9.12 -0.21 -5.70
C SER A 76 -7.73 -0.57 -6.26
N SER A 77 -6.68 0.18 -5.87
CA SER A 77 -5.32 -0.06 -6.36
C SER A 77 -4.55 -1.16 -5.62
N ILE A 78 -5.08 -1.65 -4.50
CA ILE A 78 -4.43 -2.64 -3.62
C ILE A 78 -5.32 -3.83 -3.30
N MET A 79 -6.60 -3.80 -3.68
CA MET A 79 -7.54 -4.90 -3.46
C MET A 79 -7.20 -6.12 -4.33
N THR A 80 -7.64 -7.28 -3.91
CA THR A 80 -7.77 -8.43 -4.78
C THR A 80 -9.02 -8.25 -5.64
N HIS A 81 -8.85 -8.21 -6.96
CA HIS A 81 -9.94 -7.97 -7.92
C HIS A 81 -10.94 -9.13 -7.95
N ARG A 82 -12.18 -8.82 -8.35
CA ARG A 82 -13.26 -9.81 -8.48
C ARG A 82 -12.92 -10.98 -9.42
N SER A 83 -12.07 -10.75 -10.43
CA SER A 83 -11.59 -11.81 -11.33
C SER A 83 -10.76 -12.89 -10.62
N ASP A 84 -10.09 -12.51 -9.55
CA ASP A 84 -9.18 -13.34 -8.79
C ASP A 84 -9.79 -13.83 -7.47
N LEU A 85 -11.06 -13.44 -7.21
CA LEU A 85 -11.79 -13.87 -6.02
C LEU A 85 -12.31 -15.29 -6.17
N ILE A 86 -11.96 -16.13 -5.22
CA ILE A 86 -12.60 -17.43 -5.05
C ILE A 86 -13.83 -17.26 -4.17
N CYS A 87 -15.01 -17.46 -4.77
CA CYS A 87 -16.27 -17.45 -4.08
C CYS A 87 -16.72 -18.88 -3.75
N LEU A 88 -17.19 -19.07 -2.53
CA LEU A 88 -17.87 -20.30 -2.12
C LEU A 88 -19.36 -20.15 -2.38
N ASP A 89 -19.98 -21.10 -3.07
CA ASP A 89 -21.41 -21.09 -3.30
C ASP A 89 -22.11 -21.88 -2.17
N VAL A 90 -23.24 -21.35 -1.72
CA VAL A 90 -24.07 -22.02 -0.71
C VAL A 90 -24.60 -23.36 -1.19
N GLN A 91 -24.77 -23.50 -2.51
CA GLN A 91 -25.30 -24.73 -3.12
C GLN A 91 -24.20 -25.79 -3.36
N ASP A 92 -22.91 -25.40 -3.18
CA ASP A 92 -21.81 -26.34 -3.33
C ASP A 92 -21.83 -27.43 -2.25
N ASP A 93 -21.53 -28.64 -2.64
CA ASP A 93 -21.34 -29.75 -1.68
C ASP A 93 -19.97 -29.62 -0.97
N ASN A 94 -19.82 -30.26 0.18
CA ASN A 94 -18.62 -30.21 0.99
C ASN A 94 -17.35 -30.63 0.23
N THR A 95 -17.43 -31.47 -0.78
CA THR A 95 -16.30 -31.91 -1.59
C THR A 95 -15.86 -30.83 -2.55
N THR A 96 -16.78 -30.12 -3.17
CA THR A 96 -16.53 -28.97 -4.02
C THR A 96 -15.96 -27.80 -3.22
N LEU A 97 -16.55 -27.49 -2.06
CA LEU A 97 -16.04 -26.45 -1.15
C LEU A 97 -14.59 -26.72 -0.75
N LYS A 98 -14.25 -27.96 -0.36
CA LYS A 98 -12.87 -28.35 -0.04
C LYS A 98 -11.94 -28.22 -1.22
N SER A 99 -12.36 -28.62 -2.41
CA SER A 99 -11.57 -28.51 -3.63
C SER A 99 -11.24 -27.04 -3.92
N LYS A 100 -12.23 -26.13 -3.87
CA LYS A 100 -12.04 -24.70 -4.07
C LYS A 100 -11.06 -24.10 -3.04
N ILE A 101 -11.21 -24.44 -1.76
CA ILE A 101 -10.35 -23.97 -0.68
C ILE A 101 -8.91 -24.51 -0.83
N THR A 102 -8.76 -25.77 -1.25
CA THR A 102 -7.43 -26.39 -1.41
C THR A 102 -6.71 -25.91 -2.63
N SER A 103 -7.42 -25.53 -3.71
CA SER A 103 -6.81 -25.02 -4.94
C SER A 103 -6.12 -23.68 -4.72
N ASP A 104 -6.70 -22.84 -3.84
CA ASP A 104 -6.10 -21.54 -3.50
C ASP A 104 -6.48 -21.14 -2.07
N LEU A 105 -5.48 -21.11 -1.20
CA LEU A 105 -5.68 -20.99 0.24
C LEU A 105 -5.70 -19.53 0.68
N HIS A 106 -6.89 -19.03 1.01
CA HIS A 106 -7.09 -17.68 1.55
C HIS A 106 -7.57 -17.71 3.01
N ALA A 107 -7.35 -16.61 3.71
CA ALA A 107 -7.81 -16.46 5.09
C ALA A 107 -9.33 -16.32 5.19
N VAL A 108 -9.97 -15.75 4.16
CA VAL A 108 -11.40 -15.49 4.07
C VAL A 108 -11.90 -15.71 2.65
N TYR A 109 -13.14 -16.12 2.53
CA TYR A 109 -13.83 -16.38 1.26
C TYR A 109 -15.20 -15.70 1.28
N PRO A 110 -15.56 -14.96 0.22
CA PRO A 110 -16.96 -14.56 0.02
C PRO A 110 -17.85 -15.78 -0.13
N LEU A 111 -19.01 -15.74 0.51
CA LEU A 111 -20.07 -16.71 0.35
C LEU A 111 -21.17 -16.12 -0.50
N CYS A 112 -21.43 -16.69 -1.66
CA CYS A 112 -22.41 -16.21 -2.63
C CYS A 112 -23.56 -17.21 -2.83
N GLU A 113 -24.60 -16.73 -3.45
CA GLU A 113 -25.72 -17.52 -3.97
C GLU A 113 -25.81 -17.26 -5.48
N ASP A 114 -25.45 -18.26 -6.28
CA ASP A 114 -25.39 -18.27 -7.74
C ASP A 114 -24.33 -17.35 -8.37
N SER A 115 -24.07 -16.16 -7.85
CA SER A 115 -23.11 -15.21 -8.43
C SER A 115 -22.38 -14.36 -7.39
N LEU A 116 -21.22 -13.81 -7.77
CA LEU A 116 -20.45 -12.86 -6.95
C LEU A 116 -21.22 -11.56 -6.65
N ASP A 117 -22.24 -11.23 -7.42
CA ASP A 117 -23.06 -10.05 -7.17
C ASP A 117 -24.08 -10.27 -6.04
N ASN A 118 -24.31 -11.53 -5.65
CA ASN A 118 -25.19 -11.90 -4.56
C ASN A 118 -24.40 -12.51 -3.39
N ILE A 119 -23.58 -11.68 -2.72
CA ILE A 119 -22.83 -12.11 -1.55
C ILE A 119 -23.73 -12.08 -0.32
N ILE A 120 -23.91 -13.23 0.31
CA ILE A 120 -24.72 -13.42 1.51
C ILE A 120 -23.88 -13.39 2.80
N GLY A 121 -22.58 -13.58 2.69
CA GLY A 121 -21.70 -13.61 3.85
C GLY A 121 -20.23 -13.70 3.51
N ILE A 122 -19.40 -13.71 4.54
CA ILE A 122 -17.97 -14.02 4.45
C ILE A 122 -17.67 -15.17 5.39
N VAL A 123 -16.91 -16.12 4.91
CA VAL A 123 -16.49 -17.30 5.67
C VAL A 123 -14.99 -17.25 5.91
N SER A 124 -14.57 -17.37 7.15
CA SER A 124 -13.17 -17.46 7.51
C SER A 124 -12.68 -18.91 7.44
N LEU A 125 -11.50 -19.14 6.88
CA LEU A 125 -10.88 -20.45 6.82
C LEU A 125 -10.83 -21.14 8.19
N LYS A 126 -10.54 -20.40 9.26
CA LYS A 126 -10.51 -20.92 10.63
C LYS A 126 -11.85 -21.47 11.11
N ASP A 127 -12.96 -20.90 10.63
CA ASP A 127 -14.31 -21.29 11.04
C ASP A 127 -14.79 -22.52 10.27
N LEU A 128 -14.19 -22.80 9.11
CA LEU A 128 -14.37 -24.01 8.32
C LEU A 128 -13.59 -25.21 8.88
N PHE A 129 -12.43 -24.91 9.49
CA PHE A 129 -11.52 -25.94 9.94
C PHE A 129 -12.17 -26.88 10.96
N GLY A 130 -12.17 -28.18 10.65
CA GLY A 130 -12.76 -29.23 11.48
C GLY A 130 -14.28 -29.36 11.38
N LYS A 131 -15.00 -28.39 10.76
CA LYS A 131 -16.46 -28.44 10.59
C LYS A 131 -16.88 -28.92 9.20
N ILE A 132 -16.07 -28.61 8.19
CA ILE A 132 -16.37 -28.96 6.78
C ILE A 132 -16.44 -30.47 6.53
N ASP A 133 -15.93 -31.29 7.46
CA ASP A 133 -15.99 -32.76 7.40
C ASP A 133 -17.31 -33.35 7.93
N ASP A 134 -18.08 -32.55 8.66
CA ASP A 134 -19.36 -33.00 9.19
C ASP A 134 -20.39 -33.16 8.08
N LYS A 135 -21.09 -34.28 8.09
CA LYS A 135 -22.11 -34.58 7.08
C LYS A 135 -23.29 -33.60 7.05
N ASN A 136 -23.54 -32.95 8.18
CA ASN A 136 -24.62 -31.96 8.35
C ASN A 136 -24.08 -30.54 8.42
N PHE A 137 -22.89 -30.29 7.88
CA PHE A 137 -22.28 -28.96 7.89
C PHE A 137 -23.09 -28.02 6.99
N ASP A 138 -23.53 -26.91 7.57
CA ASP A 138 -24.17 -25.81 6.85
C ASP A 138 -23.20 -24.62 6.85
N ILE A 139 -22.72 -24.25 5.69
CA ILE A 139 -21.79 -23.13 5.50
C ILE A 139 -22.38 -21.77 5.92
N ARG A 140 -23.69 -21.63 5.81
CA ARG A 140 -24.44 -20.43 6.26
C ARG A 140 -24.28 -20.19 7.76
N ALA A 141 -24.17 -21.24 8.55
CA ALA A 141 -24.06 -21.15 10.01
C ALA A 141 -22.73 -20.58 10.49
N VAL A 142 -21.68 -20.57 9.65
CA VAL A 142 -20.36 -20.04 9.94
C VAL A 142 -20.06 -18.74 9.21
N ALA A 143 -20.98 -18.28 8.35
CA ALA A 143 -20.85 -17.05 7.62
C ALA A 143 -21.08 -15.83 8.54
N SER A 144 -20.20 -14.85 8.42
CA SER A 144 -20.31 -13.54 9.06
C SER A 144 -20.88 -12.51 8.11
N THR A 145 -21.47 -11.44 8.66
CA THR A 145 -22.01 -10.33 7.85
C THR A 145 -20.89 -9.65 7.07
N PRO A 146 -21.05 -9.41 5.75
CA PRO A 146 -20.06 -8.71 4.95
C PRO A 146 -19.90 -7.26 5.40
N TYR A 147 -18.68 -6.76 5.35
CA TYR A 147 -18.36 -5.34 5.56
C TYR A 147 -17.97 -4.70 4.24
N PHE A 148 -18.68 -3.64 3.83
CA PHE A 148 -18.51 -3.01 2.52
C PHE A 148 -17.75 -1.71 2.61
N LEU A 149 -16.86 -1.47 1.64
CA LEU A 149 -16.07 -0.27 1.47
C LEU A 149 -16.18 0.21 0.03
N PRO A 150 -16.45 1.52 -0.22
CA PRO A 150 -16.48 2.07 -1.59
C PRO A 150 -15.06 2.10 -2.18
N GLU A 151 -14.93 1.74 -3.47
CA GLU A 151 -13.65 1.60 -4.17
C GLU A 151 -12.79 2.87 -4.20
N ASN A 152 -13.43 4.04 -4.22
CA ASN A 152 -12.78 5.35 -4.24
C ASN A 152 -12.27 5.82 -2.87
N MET A 153 -12.44 5.01 -1.81
CA MET A 153 -11.95 5.34 -0.47
C MET A 153 -10.42 5.27 -0.43
N SER A 154 -9.80 6.26 0.25
CA SER A 154 -8.35 6.22 0.46
C SER A 154 -7.95 5.04 1.34
N VAL A 155 -6.76 4.49 1.09
CA VAL A 155 -6.24 3.32 1.82
C VAL A 155 -6.17 3.57 3.33
N TYR A 156 -5.74 4.76 3.76
CA TYR A 156 -5.66 5.10 5.18
C TYR A 156 -7.04 5.16 5.85
N THR A 157 -8.03 5.73 5.15
CA THR A 157 -9.42 5.78 5.66
C THR A 157 -10.00 4.37 5.78
N ALA A 158 -9.73 3.51 4.79
CA ALA A 158 -10.16 2.12 4.82
C ALA A 158 -9.53 1.36 5.98
N MET A 159 -8.22 1.51 6.19
CA MET A 159 -7.50 0.92 7.32
C MET A 159 -8.08 1.36 8.67
N GLU A 160 -8.36 2.65 8.82
CA GLU A 160 -8.95 3.19 10.05
C GLU A 160 -10.35 2.63 10.29
N ARG A 161 -11.19 2.56 9.26
CA ARG A 161 -12.54 1.96 9.36
C ARG A 161 -12.49 0.49 9.73
N LEU A 162 -11.67 -0.31 9.05
CA LEU A 162 -11.51 -1.72 9.36
C LEU A 162 -11.07 -1.94 10.80
N ARG A 163 -10.13 -1.11 11.29
CA ARG A 163 -9.66 -1.18 12.67
C ARG A 163 -10.75 -0.79 13.68
N ASN A 164 -11.48 0.29 13.45
CA ASN A 164 -12.51 0.79 14.36
C ASN A 164 -13.68 -0.18 14.48
N GLU A 165 -14.07 -0.82 13.35
CA GLU A 165 -15.13 -1.84 13.30
C GLU A 165 -14.62 -3.25 13.66
N ASN A 166 -13.34 -3.36 14.06
CA ASN A 166 -12.70 -4.66 14.38
C ASN A 166 -12.84 -5.69 13.24
N GLN A 167 -12.85 -5.20 11.99
CA GLN A 167 -12.91 -6.02 10.79
C GLN A 167 -11.49 -6.24 10.24
N ARG A 168 -11.24 -7.42 9.69
CA ARG A 168 -9.95 -7.77 9.08
C ARG A 168 -9.95 -7.65 7.57
N TYR A 169 -11.12 -7.51 6.97
CA TYR A 169 -11.35 -7.45 5.52
C TYR A 169 -12.54 -6.53 5.23
N GLY A 170 -12.61 -6.05 4.01
CA GLY A 170 -13.77 -5.34 3.48
C GLY A 170 -14.00 -5.73 2.03
N LEU A 171 -15.26 -5.98 1.67
CA LEU A 171 -15.66 -6.11 0.28
C LEU A 171 -15.68 -4.73 -0.36
N VAL A 172 -15.05 -4.60 -1.50
CA VAL A 172 -14.97 -3.33 -2.23
C VAL A 172 -16.10 -3.28 -3.24
N THR A 173 -16.84 -2.17 -3.22
CA THR A 173 -17.99 -1.96 -4.10
C THR A 173 -17.84 -0.69 -4.93
N ASP A 174 -18.39 -0.73 -6.15
CA ASP A 174 -18.57 0.45 -7.00
C ASP A 174 -19.75 1.32 -6.50
N GLU A 175 -20.07 2.39 -7.24
CA GLU A 175 -21.18 3.31 -6.96
C GLU A 175 -22.57 2.66 -7.14
N PHE A 176 -22.64 1.55 -7.84
CA PHE A 176 -23.88 0.81 -8.12
C PHE A 176 -24.10 -0.35 -7.12
N GLY A 177 -23.13 -0.60 -6.26
CA GLY A 177 -23.15 -1.69 -5.29
C GLY A 177 -22.65 -3.03 -5.84
N SER A 178 -22.06 -3.04 -7.05
CA SER A 178 -21.41 -4.25 -7.59
C SER A 178 -20.11 -4.53 -6.85
N ILE A 179 -19.80 -5.79 -6.66
CA ILE A 179 -18.55 -6.20 -5.99
C ILE A 179 -17.39 -6.11 -6.98
N GLU A 180 -16.41 -5.27 -6.65
CA GLU A 180 -15.18 -5.09 -7.43
C GLU A 180 -14.01 -5.90 -6.88
N GLY A 181 -14.04 -6.25 -5.58
CA GLY A 181 -12.97 -7.02 -4.99
C GLY A 181 -13.09 -7.17 -3.48
N ILE A 182 -11.99 -7.60 -2.87
CA ILE A 182 -11.80 -7.65 -1.43
C ILE A 182 -10.48 -6.98 -1.05
N VAL A 183 -10.46 -6.27 0.06
CA VAL A 183 -9.25 -5.73 0.65
C VAL A 183 -9.11 -6.22 2.09
N THR A 184 -7.92 -6.61 2.48
CA THR A 184 -7.61 -7.03 3.85
C THR A 184 -6.61 -6.08 4.50
N ILE A 185 -6.52 -6.11 5.83
CA ILE A 185 -5.47 -5.38 6.56
C ILE A 185 -4.06 -5.86 6.11
N SER A 186 -3.94 -7.15 5.75
CA SER A 186 -2.67 -7.71 5.25
C SER A 186 -2.25 -7.09 3.92
N ASP A 187 -3.19 -6.80 3.02
CA ASP A 187 -2.92 -6.15 1.73
C ASP A 187 -2.43 -4.71 1.95
N ILE A 188 -3.09 -3.99 2.87
CA ILE A 188 -2.67 -2.64 3.25
C ILE A 188 -1.26 -2.64 3.86
N LEU A 189 -0.98 -3.56 4.78
CA LEU A 189 0.34 -3.69 5.38
C LEU A 189 1.39 -4.14 4.36
N GLY A 190 1.04 -5.05 3.45
CA GLY A 190 1.89 -5.46 2.34
C GLY A 190 2.25 -4.30 1.42
N ALA A 191 1.28 -3.42 1.14
CA ALA A 191 1.53 -2.22 0.34
C ALA A 191 2.44 -1.20 1.06
N LEU A 192 2.41 -1.13 2.40
CA LEU A 192 3.29 -0.27 3.20
C LEU A 192 4.72 -0.82 3.30
N VAL A 193 4.86 -2.09 3.65
CA VAL A 193 6.17 -2.71 3.89
C VAL A 193 6.84 -3.12 2.59
N GLY A 194 6.06 -3.26 1.51
CA GLY A 194 6.46 -3.95 0.30
C GLY A 194 6.20 -5.44 0.44
N SER A 195 6.12 -6.14 -0.68
CA SER A 195 5.99 -7.58 -0.65
C SER A 195 7.19 -8.17 0.10
N VAL A 196 7.00 -8.49 1.37
CA VAL A 196 7.81 -9.52 2.02
C VAL A 196 7.35 -10.81 1.36
N SER A 197 7.77 -11.01 0.12
CA SER A 197 7.56 -12.26 -0.58
C SER A 197 8.31 -13.33 0.21
N SER A 198 7.57 -14.01 1.05
CA SER A 198 8.00 -15.23 1.71
C SER A 198 8.05 -16.33 0.65
N GLY A 199 9.06 -16.28 -0.18
CA GLY A 199 9.32 -17.25 -1.23
C GLY A 199 10.05 -16.59 -2.39
N PRO A 200 10.89 -17.29 -3.11
CA PRO A 200 11.40 -16.82 -4.38
C PRO A 200 10.17 -16.67 -5.29
N SER A 201 9.65 -15.45 -5.43
CA SER A 201 8.85 -15.13 -6.61
C SER A 201 9.75 -15.52 -7.77
N ALA A 202 9.31 -16.49 -8.55
CA ALA A 202 10.04 -16.89 -9.74
C ALA A 202 9.91 -15.72 -10.72
N ASP A 203 10.75 -14.69 -10.52
CA ASP A 203 10.88 -13.55 -11.44
C ASP A 203 11.25 -14.01 -12.85
N ILE A 204 11.58 -15.29 -12.95
CA ILE A 204 11.87 -16.00 -14.20
C ILE A 204 11.08 -17.31 -14.19
N ILE A 205 10.07 -17.41 -15.03
CA ILE A 205 9.33 -18.66 -15.28
C ILE A 205 9.89 -19.31 -16.53
N ILE A 206 10.52 -20.47 -16.37
CA ILE A 206 11.01 -21.28 -17.48
C ILE A 206 9.87 -22.21 -17.91
N ARG A 207 9.42 -22.09 -19.14
CA ARG A 207 8.42 -22.98 -19.72
C ARG A 207 9.06 -24.29 -20.22
N GLU A 208 8.26 -25.34 -20.39
CA GLU A 208 8.70 -26.63 -20.88
C GLU A 208 9.27 -26.56 -22.31
N ASP A 209 8.94 -25.53 -23.10
CA ASP A 209 9.47 -25.25 -24.42
C ASP A 209 10.84 -24.56 -24.43
N GLY A 210 11.42 -24.29 -23.26
CA GLY A 210 12.70 -23.59 -23.07
C GLY A 210 12.62 -22.07 -23.18
N SER A 211 11.44 -21.47 -23.33
CA SER A 211 11.25 -20.02 -23.26
C SER A 211 11.19 -19.53 -21.81
N CYS A 212 11.72 -18.31 -21.54
CA CYS A 212 11.68 -17.68 -20.23
C CYS A 212 10.72 -16.50 -20.25
N LEU A 213 9.80 -16.44 -19.28
CA LEU A 213 9.05 -15.24 -18.92
C LEU A 213 9.82 -14.50 -17.83
N ILE A 214 10.22 -13.27 -18.11
CA ILE A 214 10.93 -12.40 -17.16
C ILE A 214 10.02 -11.23 -16.86
N ASP A 215 9.83 -10.90 -15.57
CA ASP A 215 9.11 -9.71 -15.19
C ASP A 215 9.88 -8.46 -15.65
N LEU A 216 9.20 -7.58 -16.39
CA LEU A 216 9.80 -6.36 -16.95
C LEU A 216 10.23 -5.35 -15.88
N SER A 217 9.80 -5.49 -14.63
CA SER A 217 10.26 -4.67 -13.51
C SER A 217 11.75 -4.89 -13.18
N LEU A 218 12.33 -6.01 -13.61
CA LEU A 218 13.76 -6.35 -13.45
C LEU A 218 14.67 -5.72 -14.51
N ILE A 219 14.16 -5.02 -15.53
CA ILE A 219 14.98 -4.39 -16.57
C ILE A 219 15.53 -3.04 -16.09
N HIS A 220 16.22 -3.01 -14.96
CA HIS A 220 17.28 -2.07 -14.67
C HIS A 220 18.65 -2.77 -14.87
N ILE A 221 18.93 -3.10 -16.10
CA ILE A 221 20.28 -3.51 -16.48
C ILE A 221 21.12 -2.25 -16.48
N SER A 222 21.96 -2.09 -15.47
CA SER A 222 23.04 -1.11 -15.49
C SER A 222 23.87 -1.31 -16.77
N GLU A 223 24.03 -0.26 -17.57
CA GLU A 223 24.93 -0.25 -18.72
C GLU A 223 26.31 -0.80 -18.32
N PRO A 224 26.91 -1.70 -19.11
CA PRO A 224 28.26 -2.15 -18.83
C PRO A 224 29.21 -0.97 -19.00
N THR A 225 29.82 -0.53 -17.92
CA THR A 225 30.92 0.42 -17.94
C THR A 225 32.01 -0.11 -18.87
N ARG A 226 32.18 0.53 -20.02
CA ARG A 226 33.33 0.24 -20.89
C ARG A 226 34.59 0.62 -20.14
N LEU A 227 35.49 -0.34 -19.96
CA LEU A 227 36.90 -0.16 -19.67
C LEU A 227 37.62 0.44 -20.91
#